data_3646bff11e3b63dab42ff32e919fc592
#
_entry.id   3646bff11e3b63dab42ff32e919fc592
#
_cell.length_a   1.000
_cell.length_b   1.000
_cell.length_c   1.000
_cell.angle_alpha   90.00
_cell.angle_beta   90.00
_cell.angle_gamma   90.00
#
_symmetry.space_group_name_H-M   'P 1'
#
loop_
_entity.id
_entity.type
_entity.pdbx_description
1 polymer ?
#
loop_
_entity_poly.entity_id
_entity_poly.type
_entity_poly.pdbx_seq_one_letter_code
_entity_poly.pdbx_strand_id
1 'polypeptide(L)'
;CLIAVPLWNSYKDRRLLRTVTSPDRGTRSERHLVVQLLKRGIPSQAVFHDLYVRRQSGNYSQIDVATVTKAGIILFEVKECSGWLFAKGYQSHWCQVLAYGKVKHRFYNPIKQNETHIASIRHCLRHCTGANFPVYSVIVFYGNCVFRDISCIPDNTFVIKPGVLPEVMDRILRRKADAACMNEGEAIRLLREAVMNGANPQIVAQHSQMVRSITNCH
;
A
#
# COMPACT_ATOMS: atom_id res chain seq x y z
N CYS A 1 -21.94 24.05 4.48
CA CYS A 1 -21.05 23.36 5.43
C CYS A 1 -19.67 23.24 4.81
N LEU A 2 -18.75 24.11 5.22
CA LEU A 2 -17.32 23.99 4.91
C LEU A 2 -16.78 22.77 5.67
N ILE A 3 -16.57 21.67 4.97
CA ILE A 3 -15.83 20.52 5.51
C ILE A 3 -14.39 21.01 5.65
N ALA A 4 -13.96 21.20 6.90
CA ALA A 4 -12.59 21.49 7.22
C ALA A 4 -11.73 20.34 6.69
N VAL A 5 -11.07 20.55 5.54
CA VAL A 5 -9.95 19.74 5.11
C VAL A 5 -8.91 19.89 6.21
N PRO A 6 -8.56 18.84 6.95
CA PRO A 6 -7.55 18.95 8.00
C PRO A 6 -6.32 19.57 7.36
N LEU A 7 -5.76 20.59 8.01
CA LEU A 7 -4.57 21.33 7.58
C LEU A 7 -3.36 20.40 7.53
N TRP A 8 -3.30 19.59 6.47
CA TRP A 8 -2.22 18.66 6.13
C TRP A 8 -0.90 19.39 5.81
N ASN A 9 -0.90 20.70 5.91
CA ASN A 9 0.14 21.57 5.43
C ASN A 9 0.97 22.16 6.57
N SER A 10 1.01 21.53 7.74
CA SER A 10 1.91 22.03 8.77
C SER A 10 3.36 21.81 8.31
N TYR A 11 4.21 22.80 8.54
CA TYR A 11 5.66 22.71 8.31
C TYR A 11 6.25 21.42 8.93
N LYS A 12 5.72 21.01 10.08
CA LYS A 12 6.09 19.77 10.77
C LYS A 12 5.82 18.53 9.93
N ASP A 13 4.66 18.42 9.27
CA ASP A 13 4.31 17.27 8.43
C ASP A 13 5.19 17.18 7.19
N ARG A 14 5.51 18.30 6.56
CA ARG A 14 6.45 18.33 5.44
C ARG A 14 7.85 17.92 5.85
N ARG A 15 8.33 18.37 7.00
CA ARG A 15 9.64 17.98 7.55
C ARG A 15 9.67 16.48 7.85
N LEU A 16 8.61 15.96 8.46
CA LEU A 16 8.45 14.53 8.75
C LEU A 16 8.42 13.69 7.47
N LEU A 17 7.64 14.09 6.46
CA LEU A 17 7.58 13.42 5.16
C LEU A 17 8.95 13.30 4.49
N ARG A 18 9.76 14.37 4.52
CA ARG A 18 11.11 14.42 3.92
C ARG A 18 12.10 13.42 4.52
N THR A 19 11.80 12.84 5.68
CA THR A 19 12.64 11.75 6.24
C THR A 19 12.46 10.42 5.51
N VAL A 20 11.42 10.30 4.68
CA VAL A 20 11.08 9.07 3.92
C VAL A 20 11.10 9.31 2.41
N THR A 21 10.53 10.43 1.95
CA THR A 21 10.28 10.66 0.52
C THR A 21 10.27 12.14 0.15
N SER A 22 10.41 12.42 -1.17
CA SER A 22 10.20 13.78 -1.69
C SER A 22 8.73 14.18 -1.63
N PRO A 23 8.41 15.48 -1.36
CA PRO A 23 7.05 16.00 -1.41
C PRO A 23 6.34 15.85 -2.76
N ASP A 24 7.10 15.67 -3.83
CA ASP A 24 6.57 15.59 -5.20
C ASP A 24 6.42 14.13 -5.70
N ARG A 25 6.87 13.14 -4.93
CA ARG A 25 6.80 11.74 -5.29
C ARG A 25 5.45 11.12 -4.88
N GLY A 26 4.88 10.29 -5.76
CA GLY A 26 3.61 9.61 -5.54
C GLY A 26 2.40 10.56 -5.44
N THR A 27 1.27 10.03 -5.00
CA THR A 27 0.04 10.79 -4.82
C THR A 27 -0.01 11.54 -3.47
N ARG A 28 -0.94 12.48 -3.34
CA ARG A 28 -1.19 13.18 -2.07
C ARG A 28 -1.63 12.20 -0.96
N SER A 29 -2.45 11.23 -1.32
CA SER A 29 -3.00 10.25 -0.39
C SER A 29 -1.93 9.29 0.13
N GLU A 30 -1.01 8.85 -0.72
CA GLU A 30 0.15 8.05 -0.32
C GLU A 30 1.04 8.82 0.66
N ARG A 31 1.40 10.08 0.33
CA ARG A 31 2.20 10.93 1.22
C ARG A 31 1.51 11.20 2.56
N HIS A 32 0.19 11.37 2.55
CA HIS A 32 -0.59 11.51 3.79
C HIS A 32 -0.50 10.24 4.64
N LEU A 33 -0.62 9.06 4.01
CA LEU A 33 -0.45 7.77 4.69
C LEU A 33 0.95 7.66 5.33
N VAL A 34 2.02 8.00 4.60
CA VAL A 34 3.39 8.02 5.12
C VAL A 34 3.48 8.88 6.38
N VAL A 35 2.94 10.10 6.35
CA VAL A 35 2.94 10.99 7.52
C VAL A 35 2.17 10.38 8.70
N GLN A 36 1.02 9.74 8.45
CA GLN A 36 0.24 9.08 9.51
C GLN A 36 1.04 7.94 10.17
N LEU A 37 1.74 7.12 9.38
CA LEU A 37 2.59 6.03 9.90
C LEU A 37 3.72 6.58 10.78
N LEU A 38 4.40 7.63 10.32
CA LEU A 38 5.47 8.30 11.08
C LEU A 38 4.97 8.93 12.38
N LYS A 39 3.80 9.59 12.36
CA LYS A 39 3.16 10.15 13.57
C LYS A 39 2.76 9.08 14.58
N ARG A 40 2.57 7.85 14.15
CA ARG A 40 2.32 6.69 15.04
C ARG A 40 3.60 6.07 15.59
N GLY A 41 4.76 6.65 15.30
CA GLY A 41 6.04 6.19 15.82
C GLY A 41 6.69 5.06 15.03
N ILE A 42 6.21 4.74 13.81
CA ILE A 42 6.95 3.86 12.92
C ILE A 42 8.24 4.59 12.51
N PRO A 43 9.41 4.01 12.74
CA PRO A 43 10.68 4.66 12.40
C PRO A 43 10.79 4.96 10.91
N SER A 44 11.30 6.12 10.53
CA SER A 44 11.40 6.52 9.12
C SER A 44 12.23 5.57 8.26
N GLN A 45 13.23 4.92 8.84
CA GLN A 45 14.03 3.89 8.15
C GLN A 45 13.24 2.62 7.85
N ALA A 46 12.13 2.39 8.51
CA ALA A 46 11.25 1.23 8.33
C ALA A 46 9.97 1.55 7.51
N VAL A 47 9.84 2.77 6.99
CA VAL A 47 8.75 3.19 6.08
C VAL A 47 9.33 3.40 4.69
N PHE A 48 8.69 2.81 3.70
CA PHE A 48 9.09 2.85 2.29
C PHE A 48 7.92 3.36 1.46
N HIS A 49 8.18 4.27 0.52
CA HIS A 49 7.18 4.88 -0.33
C HIS A 49 7.57 4.74 -1.79
N ASP A 50 6.60 4.36 -2.64
CA ASP A 50 6.74 4.23 -4.09
C ASP A 50 7.93 3.36 -4.46
N LEU A 51 7.93 2.10 -4.00
CA LEU A 51 9.02 1.16 -4.21
C LEU A 51 8.74 0.21 -5.37
N TYR A 52 9.79 -0.06 -6.16
CA TYR A 52 9.73 -0.95 -7.32
C TYR A 52 10.48 -2.24 -7.00
N VAL A 53 9.72 -3.29 -6.68
CA VAL A 53 10.24 -4.60 -6.30
C VAL A 53 10.30 -5.51 -7.51
N ARG A 54 11.46 -6.14 -7.75
CA ARG A 54 11.62 -7.07 -8.85
C ARG A 54 10.82 -8.35 -8.60
N ARG A 55 10.00 -8.73 -9.58
CA ARG A 55 9.22 -9.97 -9.59
C ARG A 55 10.08 -11.14 -10.06
N GLN A 56 9.64 -12.36 -9.76
CA GLN A 56 10.28 -13.56 -10.29
C GLN A 56 10.31 -13.59 -11.83
N SER A 57 9.31 -13.00 -12.50
CA SER A 57 9.26 -12.87 -13.97
C SER A 57 10.28 -11.88 -14.57
N GLY A 58 11.08 -11.19 -13.74
CA GLY A 58 12.01 -10.16 -14.17
C GLY A 58 11.40 -8.75 -14.25
N ASN A 59 10.09 -8.62 -14.32
CA ASN A 59 9.38 -7.34 -14.30
C ASN A 59 9.36 -6.74 -12.88
N TYR A 60 8.86 -5.51 -12.77
CA TYR A 60 8.75 -4.81 -11.49
C TYR A 60 7.30 -4.70 -11.03
N SER A 61 7.11 -4.74 -9.72
CA SER A 61 5.86 -4.46 -9.01
C SER A 61 6.03 -3.13 -8.28
N GLN A 62 5.23 -2.13 -8.60
CA GLN A 62 5.18 -0.89 -7.83
C GLN A 62 4.29 -1.10 -6.62
N ILE A 63 4.77 -0.73 -5.45
CA ILE A 63 4.06 -0.78 -4.18
C ILE A 63 3.98 0.63 -3.63
N ASP A 64 2.79 1.10 -3.29
CA ASP A 64 2.56 2.48 -2.87
C ASP A 64 3.31 2.79 -1.58
N VAL A 65 3.05 2.01 -0.52
CA VAL A 65 3.73 2.15 0.78
C VAL A 65 3.96 0.78 1.40
N ALA A 66 5.12 0.60 2.02
CA ALA A 66 5.43 -0.58 2.83
C ALA A 66 6.05 -0.18 4.17
N THR A 67 5.86 -1.01 5.21
CA THR A 67 6.56 -0.87 6.49
C THR A 67 7.13 -2.20 6.94
N VAL A 68 8.32 -2.16 7.55
CA VAL A 68 8.93 -3.28 8.27
C VAL A 68 8.68 -3.07 9.76
N THR A 69 8.12 -4.08 10.43
CA THR A 69 7.81 -4.02 11.85
C THR A 69 8.15 -5.36 12.51
N LYS A 70 8.22 -5.37 13.84
CA LYS A 70 8.39 -6.62 14.61
C LYS A 70 7.25 -7.63 14.41
N ALA A 71 6.06 -7.17 13.98
CA ALA A 71 4.94 -8.05 13.67
C ALA A 71 5.00 -8.64 12.26
N GLY A 72 5.91 -8.17 11.41
CA GLY A 72 6.05 -8.53 10.00
C GLY A 72 6.05 -7.32 9.09
N ILE A 73 5.86 -7.56 7.79
CA ILE A 73 5.79 -6.50 6.77
C ILE A 73 4.33 -6.13 6.52
N ILE A 74 4.05 -4.84 6.41
CA ILE A 74 2.72 -4.34 6.08
C ILE A 74 2.81 -3.63 4.73
N LEU A 75 2.02 -4.08 3.76
CA LEU A 75 1.91 -3.47 2.44
C LEU A 75 0.61 -2.70 2.37
N PHE A 76 0.71 -1.46 1.94
CA PHE A 76 -0.43 -0.58 1.76
C PHE A 76 -0.66 -0.32 0.28
N GLU A 77 -1.90 -0.48 -0.14
CA GLU A 77 -2.41 -0.07 -1.44
C GLU A 77 -3.36 1.10 -1.23
N VAL A 78 -3.10 2.22 -1.87
CA VAL A 78 -3.85 3.46 -1.70
C VAL A 78 -4.78 3.68 -2.88
N LYS A 79 -6.06 3.88 -2.61
CA LYS A 79 -7.07 4.17 -3.64
C LYS A 79 -7.80 5.46 -3.32
N GLU A 80 -7.94 6.36 -4.30
CA GLU A 80 -8.88 7.47 -4.23
C GLU A 80 -10.19 7.10 -4.89
N CYS A 81 -11.28 7.16 -4.14
CA CYS A 81 -12.58 6.70 -4.59
C CYS A 81 -13.70 7.58 -4.02
N SER A 82 -14.74 7.77 -4.80
CA SER A 82 -15.99 8.45 -4.39
C SER A 82 -17.20 7.58 -4.68
N GLY A 83 -18.37 7.93 -4.16
CA GLY A 83 -19.61 7.20 -4.38
C GLY A 83 -19.68 5.88 -3.59
N TRP A 84 -20.42 4.91 -4.12
CA TRP A 84 -20.63 3.63 -3.45
C TRP A 84 -19.66 2.58 -3.96
N LEU A 85 -19.09 1.81 -3.05
CA LEU A 85 -18.17 0.73 -3.35
C LEU A 85 -18.80 -0.63 -2.99
N PHE A 86 -18.82 -1.53 -3.99
CA PHE A 86 -19.22 -2.92 -3.87
C PHE A 86 -18.02 -3.81 -4.17
N ALA A 87 -17.62 -4.65 -3.21
CA ALA A 87 -16.34 -5.32 -3.23
C ALA A 87 -16.40 -6.67 -2.54
N LYS A 88 -16.09 -7.75 -3.28
CA LYS A 88 -15.89 -9.08 -2.70
C LYS A 88 -14.44 -9.51 -2.93
N GLY A 89 -13.81 -10.04 -1.89
CA GLY A 89 -12.38 -10.35 -1.91
C GLY A 89 -11.98 -11.30 -3.04
N TYR A 90 -12.81 -12.25 -3.40
CA TYR A 90 -12.53 -13.25 -4.46
C TYR A 90 -12.71 -12.72 -5.90
N GLN A 91 -13.47 -11.64 -6.11
CA GLN A 91 -13.73 -11.11 -7.45
C GLN A 91 -12.47 -10.48 -8.06
N SER A 92 -12.30 -10.59 -9.37
CA SER A 92 -11.19 -9.96 -10.09
C SER A 92 -11.35 -8.43 -10.18
N HIS A 93 -12.57 -7.94 -10.20
CA HIS A 93 -12.89 -6.51 -10.28
C HIS A 93 -13.92 -6.12 -9.23
N TRP A 94 -13.78 -4.91 -8.73
CA TRP A 94 -14.73 -4.25 -7.85
C TRP A 94 -15.54 -3.21 -8.62
N CYS A 95 -16.67 -2.80 -8.05
CA CYS A 95 -17.58 -1.86 -8.69
C CYS A 95 -17.70 -0.59 -7.86
N GLN A 96 -17.42 0.55 -8.49
CA GLN A 96 -17.72 1.88 -7.99
C GLN A 96 -18.98 2.40 -8.65
N VAL A 97 -19.90 2.93 -7.87
CA VAL A 97 -21.18 3.48 -8.36
C VAL A 97 -21.26 4.96 -8.01
N LEU A 98 -21.37 5.78 -9.02
CA LEU A 98 -21.45 7.24 -8.94
C LEU A 98 -22.83 7.75 -9.33
N ALA A 99 -23.05 9.07 -9.10
CA ALA A 99 -24.26 9.78 -9.51
C ALA A 99 -25.56 9.05 -9.10
N TYR A 100 -25.60 8.61 -7.83
CA TYR A 100 -26.77 7.91 -7.24
C TYR A 100 -27.22 6.67 -8.05
N GLY A 101 -26.26 5.92 -8.58
CA GLY A 101 -26.54 4.68 -9.31
C GLY A 101 -26.50 4.79 -10.84
N LYS A 102 -26.36 5.99 -11.39
CA LYS A 102 -26.39 6.21 -12.84
C LYS A 102 -25.12 5.79 -13.57
N VAL A 103 -23.94 5.86 -12.90
CA VAL A 103 -22.65 5.55 -13.50
C VAL A 103 -21.95 4.48 -12.71
N LYS A 104 -21.53 3.41 -13.40
CA LYS A 104 -20.80 2.29 -12.80
C LYS A 104 -19.40 2.19 -13.44
N HIS A 105 -18.37 2.17 -12.59
CA HIS A 105 -17.00 1.92 -12.99
C HIS A 105 -16.52 0.61 -12.38
N ARG A 106 -15.89 -0.22 -13.20
CA ARG A 106 -15.19 -1.43 -12.73
C ARG A 106 -13.70 -1.13 -12.68
N PHE A 107 -13.04 -1.56 -11.63
CA PHE A 107 -11.59 -1.47 -11.49
C PHE A 107 -11.03 -2.76 -10.90
N TYR A 108 -9.76 -3.01 -11.18
CA TYR A 108 -9.10 -4.22 -10.70
C TYR A 108 -9.10 -4.29 -9.18
N ASN A 109 -9.36 -5.47 -8.64
CA ASN A 109 -9.43 -5.70 -7.20
C ASN A 109 -8.09 -5.38 -6.51
N PRO A 110 -8.02 -4.39 -5.63
CA PRO A 110 -6.77 -4.00 -4.97
C PRO A 110 -6.24 -5.05 -4.00
N ILE A 111 -7.08 -5.99 -3.53
CA ILE A 111 -6.60 -7.15 -2.75
C ILE A 111 -5.74 -8.03 -3.65
N LYS A 112 -6.20 -8.35 -4.87
CA LYS A 112 -5.44 -9.15 -5.85
C LYS A 112 -4.18 -8.43 -6.33
N GLN A 113 -4.25 -7.11 -6.44
CA GLN A 113 -3.07 -6.29 -6.72
C GLN A 113 -2.05 -6.47 -5.59
N ASN A 114 -2.47 -6.34 -4.34
CA ASN A 114 -1.59 -6.47 -3.18
C ASN A 114 -1.10 -7.92 -2.95
N GLU A 115 -1.87 -8.95 -3.35
CA GLU A 115 -1.41 -10.35 -3.38
C GLU A 115 -0.18 -10.50 -4.31
N THR A 116 -0.20 -9.83 -5.46
CA THR A 116 0.95 -9.78 -6.37
C THR A 116 2.15 -9.05 -5.76
N HIS A 117 1.90 -7.98 -5.01
CA HIS A 117 2.93 -7.25 -4.26
C HIS A 117 3.55 -8.13 -3.16
N ILE A 118 2.72 -8.87 -2.41
CA ILE A 118 3.15 -9.84 -1.40
C ILE A 118 4.05 -10.91 -2.01
N ALA A 119 3.67 -11.48 -3.15
CA ALA A 119 4.50 -12.47 -3.86
C ALA A 119 5.86 -11.87 -4.26
N SER A 120 5.89 -10.61 -4.72
CA SER A 120 7.12 -9.90 -5.08
C SER A 120 8.02 -9.65 -3.86
N ILE A 121 7.44 -9.24 -2.74
CA ILE A 121 8.16 -9.04 -1.46
C ILE A 121 8.74 -10.36 -0.96
N ARG A 122 7.95 -11.44 -0.95
CA ARG A 122 8.44 -12.77 -0.55
C ARG A 122 9.60 -13.24 -1.43
N HIS A 123 9.52 -13.01 -2.74
CA HIS A 123 10.61 -13.31 -3.66
C HIS A 123 11.86 -12.46 -3.38
N CYS A 124 11.70 -11.17 -3.18
CA CYS A 124 12.80 -10.24 -2.88
C CYS A 124 13.52 -10.60 -1.57
N LEU A 125 12.76 -10.96 -0.54
CA LEU A 125 13.28 -11.18 0.82
C LEU A 125 13.56 -12.66 1.12
N ARG A 126 13.49 -13.58 0.16
CA ARG A 126 13.61 -15.04 0.36
C ARG A 126 14.87 -15.49 1.08
N HIS A 127 15.95 -14.72 1.03
CA HIS A 127 17.24 -15.05 1.65
C HIS A 127 17.41 -14.46 3.06
N CYS A 128 16.57 -13.53 3.47
CA CYS A 128 16.65 -12.86 4.78
C CYS A 128 15.43 -13.11 5.66
N THR A 129 14.49 -13.93 5.20
CA THR A 129 13.27 -14.24 5.94
C THR A 129 13.02 -15.74 5.97
N GLY A 130 12.40 -16.22 7.02
CA GLY A 130 11.80 -17.57 7.04
C GLY A 130 10.64 -17.65 6.03
N ALA A 131 10.31 -18.85 5.57
CA ALA A 131 9.26 -19.08 4.55
C ALA A 131 7.90 -18.51 4.95
N ASN A 132 7.60 -18.40 6.23
CA ASN A 132 6.31 -18.03 6.80
C ASN A 132 6.32 -16.69 7.54
N PHE A 133 7.23 -15.76 7.22
CA PHE A 133 7.17 -14.46 7.86
C PHE A 133 5.84 -13.73 7.55
N PRO A 134 5.23 -13.08 8.55
CA PRO A 134 3.93 -12.44 8.36
C PRO A 134 4.00 -11.26 7.39
N VAL A 135 3.08 -11.24 6.42
CA VAL A 135 2.84 -10.09 5.55
C VAL A 135 1.37 -9.73 5.63
N TYR A 136 1.09 -8.47 5.93
CA TYR A 136 -0.25 -7.91 6.02
C TYR A 136 -0.55 -7.05 4.82
N SER A 137 -1.78 -7.11 4.35
CA SER A 137 -2.32 -6.30 3.26
C SER A 137 -3.28 -5.26 3.81
N VAL A 138 -3.05 -3.98 3.55
CA VAL A 138 -3.94 -2.89 4.00
C VAL A 138 -4.31 -2.03 2.79
N ILE A 139 -5.59 -2.10 2.40
CA ILE A 139 -6.13 -1.29 1.30
C ILE A 139 -6.79 -0.05 1.91
N VAL A 140 -6.25 1.13 1.63
CA VAL A 140 -6.71 2.38 2.22
C VAL A 140 -7.46 3.22 1.19
N PHE A 141 -8.76 3.37 1.39
CA PHE A 141 -9.62 4.15 0.50
C PHE A 141 -9.76 5.60 0.98
N TYR A 142 -9.09 6.51 0.29
CA TYR A 142 -9.27 7.95 0.43
C TYR A 142 -10.50 8.44 -0.35
N GLY A 143 -10.88 9.70 -0.12
CA GLY A 143 -12.05 10.30 -0.75
C GLY A 143 -13.38 9.91 -0.09
N ASN A 144 -14.49 10.32 -0.73
CA ASN A 144 -15.82 10.23 -0.16
C ASN A 144 -16.59 8.97 -0.58
N CYS A 145 -15.88 7.82 -0.76
CA CYS A 145 -16.58 6.57 -1.04
C CYS A 145 -17.25 6.00 0.22
N VAL A 146 -18.35 5.30 0.01
CA VAL A 146 -19.10 4.59 1.05
C VAL A 146 -19.05 3.10 0.76
N PHE A 147 -18.60 2.31 1.72
CA PHE A 147 -18.61 0.85 1.63
C PHE A 147 -20.05 0.35 1.77
N ARG A 148 -20.64 -0.20 0.70
CA ARG A 148 -22.00 -0.74 0.68
C ARG A 148 -22.03 -2.25 0.88
N ASP A 149 -21.15 -2.96 0.20
CA ASP A 149 -20.99 -4.41 0.34
C ASP A 149 -19.50 -4.75 0.24
N ILE A 150 -18.88 -4.95 1.38
CA ILE A 150 -17.48 -5.39 1.48
C ILE A 150 -17.49 -6.72 2.22
N SER A 151 -17.18 -7.81 1.51
CA SER A 151 -17.27 -9.15 2.07
C SER A 151 -16.17 -10.09 1.53
N CYS A 152 -16.02 -11.25 2.13
CA CYS A 152 -15.06 -12.28 1.76
C CYS A 152 -13.61 -11.75 1.70
N ILE A 153 -13.24 -10.94 2.68
CA ILE A 153 -11.88 -10.39 2.79
C ILE A 153 -10.97 -11.47 3.38
N PRO A 154 -9.82 -11.76 2.75
CA PRO A 154 -8.87 -12.76 3.27
C PRO A 154 -8.31 -12.39 4.64
N ASP A 155 -7.88 -13.41 5.39
CA ASP A 155 -7.13 -13.20 6.63
C ASP A 155 -5.88 -12.35 6.37
N ASN A 156 -5.46 -11.57 7.36
CA ASN A 156 -4.34 -10.62 7.26
C ASN A 156 -4.52 -9.51 6.21
N THR A 157 -5.74 -9.33 5.67
CA THR A 157 -6.11 -8.24 4.76
C THR A 157 -7.12 -7.32 5.42
N PHE A 158 -6.93 -6.01 5.26
CA PHE A 158 -7.80 -4.97 5.81
C PHE A 158 -8.19 -3.99 4.71
N VAL A 159 -9.49 -3.73 4.58
CA VAL A 159 -10.04 -2.74 3.63
C VAL A 159 -10.64 -1.62 4.47
N ILE A 160 -10.01 -0.44 4.46
CA ILE A 160 -10.28 0.60 5.45
C ILE A 160 -10.37 2.01 4.85
N LYS A 161 -10.94 2.90 5.63
CA LYS A 161 -10.79 4.36 5.50
C LYS A 161 -9.59 4.84 6.33
N PRO A 162 -8.98 6.00 5.99
CA PRO A 162 -7.81 6.52 6.73
C PRO A 162 -8.04 6.68 8.23
N GLY A 163 -9.26 7.00 8.64
CA GLY A 163 -9.62 7.17 10.06
C GLY A 163 -9.53 5.89 10.90
N VAL A 164 -9.61 4.71 10.25
CA VAL A 164 -9.52 3.39 10.92
C VAL A 164 -8.08 2.85 10.95
N LEU A 165 -7.16 3.50 10.24
CA LEU A 165 -5.74 3.10 10.20
C LEU A 165 -5.12 2.92 11.59
N PRO A 166 -5.34 3.82 12.56
CA PRO A 166 -4.81 3.65 13.91
C PRO A 166 -5.16 2.31 14.56
N GLU A 167 -6.42 1.95 14.50
CA GLU A 167 -6.93 0.70 15.09
C GLU A 167 -6.34 -0.54 14.41
N VAL A 168 -6.29 -0.53 13.07
CA VAL A 168 -5.71 -1.64 12.30
C VAL A 168 -4.22 -1.80 12.59
N MET A 169 -3.47 -0.71 12.65
CA MET A 169 -2.05 -0.75 13.02
C MET A 169 -1.85 -1.32 14.42
N ASP A 170 -2.64 -0.91 15.41
CA ASP A 170 -2.56 -1.45 16.75
C ASP A 170 -2.88 -2.95 16.81
N ARG A 171 -3.87 -3.39 16.01
CA ARG A 171 -4.22 -4.81 15.88
C ARG A 171 -3.09 -5.63 15.28
N ILE A 172 -2.42 -5.12 14.24
CA ILE A 172 -1.29 -5.80 13.59
C ILE A 172 -0.08 -5.82 14.55
N LEU A 173 0.29 -4.68 15.13
CA LEU A 173 1.49 -4.54 15.95
C LEU A 173 1.43 -5.34 17.26
N ARG A 174 0.22 -5.64 17.75
CA ARG A 174 0.02 -6.53 18.90
C ARG A 174 0.21 -8.01 18.58
N ARG A 175 0.22 -8.40 17.30
CA ARG A 175 0.50 -9.78 16.90
C ARG A 175 2.00 -10.04 17.08
N LYS A 176 2.33 -11.02 17.92
CA LYS A 176 3.72 -11.47 18.06
C LYS A 176 4.07 -12.31 16.82
N ALA A 177 4.99 -11.81 16.01
CA ALA A 177 5.67 -12.68 15.06
C ALA A 177 6.77 -13.43 15.82
N ASP A 178 7.04 -14.69 15.43
CA ASP A 178 8.25 -15.36 15.91
C ASP A 178 9.46 -14.53 15.49
N ALA A 179 10.19 -14.01 16.47
CA ALA A 179 11.33 -13.10 16.27
C ALA A 179 12.44 -13.69 15.37
N ALA A 180 12.44 -15.02 15.19
CA ALA A 180 13.37 -15.75 14.33
C ALA A 180 12.98 -15.71 12.82
N CYS A 181 11.80 -15.16 12.45
CA CYS A 181 11.29 -15.28 11.10
C CYS A 181 11.86 -14.26 10.11
N MET A 182 12.50 -13.16 10.55
CA MET A 182 12.96 -12.11 9.65
C MET A 182 14.18 -11.36 10.20
N ASN A 183 15.21 -11.21 9.36
CA ASN A 183 16.28 -10.26 9.61
C ASN A 183 15.78 -8.85 9.18
N GLU A 184 15.29 -8.07 10.16
CA GLU A 184 14.74 -6.73 9.91
C GLU A 184 15.76 -5.80 9.21
N GLY A 185 17.03 -5.83 9.61
CA GLY A 185 18.06 -4.97 9.03
C GLY A 185 18.28 -5.25 7.54
N GLU A 186 18.35 -6.52 7.17
CA GLU A 186 18.51 -6.93 5.77
C GLU A 186 17.24 -6.65 4.96
N ALA A 187 16.06 -6.88 5.52
CA ALA A 187 14.80 -6.54 4.87
C ALA A 187 14.71 -5.02 4.60
N ILE A 188 15.09 -4.18 5.57
CA ILE A 188 15.15 -2.73 5.41
C ILE A 188 16.12 -2.33 4.29
N ARG A 189 17.30 -2.96 4.22
CA ARG A 189 18.30 -2.70 3.17
C ARG A 189 17.74 -3.00 1.78
N LEU A 190 17.16 -4.19 1.58
CA LEU A 190 16.62 -4.62 0.29
C LEU A 190 15.41 -3.77 -0.14
N LEU A 191 14.53 -3.39 0.79
CA LEU A 191 13.40 -2.52 0.45
C LEU A 191 13.86 -1.08 0.14
N ARG A 192 14.96 -0.62 0.73
CA ARG A 192 15.55 0.67 0.36
C ARG A 192 16.10 0.66 -1.06
N GLU A 193 16.73 -0.43 -1.50
CA GLU A 193 17.14 -0.63 -2.89
C GLU A 193 15.92 -0.59 -3.83
N ALA A 194 14.81 -1.21 -3.44
CA ALA A 194 13.56 -1.16 -4.21
C ALA A 194 12.99 0.27 -4.33
N VAL A 195 13.17 1.14 -3.34
CA VAL A 195 12.82 2.57 -3.44
C VAL A 195 13.74 3.28 -4.45
N MET A 196 15.04 2.95 -4.46
CA MET A 196 16.00 3.52 -5.42
C MET A 196 15.69 3.12 -6.87
N ASN A 197 15.13 1.91 -7.09
CA ASN A 197 14.65 1.49 -8.40
C ASN A 197 13.61 2.46 -9.00
N GLY A 198 12.77 3.07 -8.17
CA GLY A 198 11.79 4.10 -8.58
C GLY A 198 12.41 5.42 -9.04
N ALA A 199 13.69 5.65 -8.80
CA ALA A 199 14.44 6.77 -9.35
C ALA A 199 15.05 6.46 -10.75
N ASN A 200 14.98 5.19 -11.19
CA ASN A 200 15.48 4.78 -12.51
C ASN A 200 14.37 4.91 -13.57
N PRO A 201 14.49 5.84 -14.55
CA PRO A 201 13.47 6.06 -15.57
C PRO A 201 13.16 4.83 -16.41
N GLN A 202 14.14 3.96 -16.64
CA GLN A 202 13.96 2.74 -17.44
C GLN A 202 13.06 1.73 -16.71
N ILE A 203 13.24 1.56 -15.39
CA ILE A 203 12.40 0.69 -14.55
C ILE A 203 10.97 1.21 -14.51
N VAL A 204 10.80 2.52 -14.31
CA VAL A 204 9.50 3.17 -14.29
C VAL A 204 8.80 3.04 -15.65
N ALA A 205 9.51 3.25 -16.76
CA ALA A 205 8.97 3.09 -18.10
C ALA A 205 8.57 1.63 -18.40
N GLN A 206 9.39 0.66 -18.03
CA GLN A 206 9.08 -0.77 -18.18
C GLN A 206 7.81 -1.16 -17.43
N HIS A 207 7.69 -0.72 -16.17
CA HIS A 207 6.48 -0.97 -15.36
C HIS A 207 5.25 -0.32 -16.01
N SER A 208 5.35 0.93 -16.43
CA SER A 208 4.24 1.66 -17.06
C SER A 208 3.76 1.00 -18.35
N GLN A 209 4.67 0.49 -19.18
CA GLN A 209 4.33 -0.27 -20.39
C GLN A 209 3.59 -1.57 -20.07
N MET A 210 4.07 -2.31 -19.07
CA MET A 210 3.41 -3.53 -18.60
C MET A 210 1.98 -3.27 -18.11
N VAL A 211 1.77 -2.23 -17.32
CA VAL A 211 0.42 -1.86 -16.82
C VAL A 211 -0.50 -1.52 -17.97
N ARG A 212 -0.05 -0.71 -18.95
CA ARG A 212 -0.84 -0.35 -20.14
C ARG A 212 -1.22 -1.57 -20.97
N SER A 213 -0.31 -2.54 -21.17
CA SER A 213 -0.61 -3.77 -21.91
C SER A 213 -1.71 -4.61 -21.25
N ILE A 214 -1.74 -4.67 -19.93
CA ILE A 214 -2.78 -5.38 -19.17
C ILE A 214 -4.13 -4.63 -19.27
N THR A 215 -4.12 -3.31 -19.21
CA THR A 215 -5.35 -2.49 -19.23
C THR A 215 -5.98 -2.46 -20.62
N ASN A 216 -5.21 -2.55 -21.69
CA ASN A 216 -5.71 -2.54 -23.08
C ASN A 216 -6.22 -3.90 -23.56
N CYS A 217 -6.01 -4.97 -22.80
CA CYS A 217 -6.52 -6.32 -23.10
C CYS A 217 -7.91 -6.60 -22.49
N HIS A 218 -8.55 -5.61 -21.89
CA HIS A 218 -9.90 -5.70 -21.26
C HIS A 218 -10.79 -4.56 -21.74
#